data_1aaebe15ab642780a340f2f263472cae
#
_entry.id   1aaebe15ab642780a340f2f263472cae
#
_cell.length_a   1.000
_cell.length_b   1.000
_cell.length_c   1.000
_cell.angle_alpha   90.00
_cell.angle_beta   90.00
_cell.angle_gamma   90.00
#
_symmetry.space_group_name_H-M   'P 1'
#
loop_
_entity.id
_entity.type
_entity.pdbx_description
1 polymer ?
#
loop_
_entity_poly.entity_id
_entity_poly.type
_entity_poly.pdbx_seq_one_letter_code
_entity_poly.pdbx_strand_id
1 'polypeptide(L)'
;EYKLGNINQKNILAMMSSEEQQQFGKAKKEGLNQKCLECNYLFFCSGGCPKNRILDKGNDYRLNYLCDGYKLFFNYIDVFMDKLSRLVKAKKPPKLMRKEMQKIYQDKWNVGRNDPCPCGSGKKYKKCCL
;
A
#
# COMPACT_ATOMS: atom_id res chain seq x y z
N GLU A 1 11.01 -15.50 -16.89
CA GLU A 1 11.91 -14.34 -16.95
C GLU A 1 11.26 -13.24 -17.79
N TYR A 2 11.19 -12.00 -17.29
CA TYR A 2 10.48 -10.89 -17.96
C TYR A 2 11.46 -9.98 -18.74
N LYS A 3 12.44 -10.58 -19.42
CA LYS A 3 13.41 -9.86 -20.23
C LYS A 3 12.83 -9.53 -21.62
N LEU A 4 12.66 -8.26 -21.92
CA LEU A 4 12.08 -7.78 -23.18
C LEU A 4 13.13 -7.63 -24.31
N GLY A 5 14.40 -7.54 -23.96
CA GLY A 5 15.50 -7.38 -24.91
C GLY A 5 16.66 -6.56 -24.37
N ASN A 6 17.58 -6.20 -25.26
CA ASN A 6 18.71 -5.32 -24.98
C ASN A 6 18.48 -3.99 -25.70
N ILE A 7 18.55 -2.88 -24.97
CA ILE A 7 18.32 -1.53 -25.48
C ILE A 7 19.31 -1.14 -26.60
N ASN A 8 20.51 -1.74 -26.63
CA ASN A 8 21.49 -1.53 -27.71
C ASN A 8 21.16 -2.29 -28.99
N GLN A 9 20.20 -3.20 -28.97
CA GLN A 9 19.86 -4.08 -30.08
C GLN A 9 18.40 -3.93 -30.53
N LYS A 10 17.52 -3.48 -29.64
CA LYS A 10 16.09 -3.34 -29.90
C LYS A 10 15.59 -1.97 -29.44
N ASN A 11 14.80 -1.31 -30.28
CA ASN A 11 14.20 -0.02 -29.95
C ASN A 11 13.33 -0.12 -28.69
N ILE A 12 13.45 0.86 -27.81
CA ILE A 12 12.70 0.90 -26.53
C ILE A 12 11.19 0.94 -26.75
N LEU A 13 10.70 1.67 -27.76
CA LEU A 13 9.28 1.73 -28.08
C LEU A 13 8.75 0.35 -28.50
N ALA A 14 9.53 -0.38 -29.32
CA ALA A 14 9.19 -1.74 -29.72
C ALA A 14 9.17 -2.72 -28.54
N MET A 15 10.03 -2.54 -27.54
CA MET A 15 9.99 -3.33 -26.29
C MET A 15 8.77 -2.99 -25.44
N MET A 16 8.44 -1.71 -25.31
CA MET A 16 7.30 -1.25 -24.51
C MET A 16 5.95 -1.66 -25.08
N SER A 17 5.84 -1.70 -26.42
CA SER A 17 4.62 -2.12 -27.14
C SER A 17 4.56 -3.60 -27.45
N SER A 18 5.54 -4.39 -26.99
CA SER A 18 5.53 -5.84 -27.22
C SER A 18 4.37 -6.53 -26.52
N GLU A 19 3.93 -7.64 -27.10
CA GLU A 19 2.82 -8.42 -26.54
C GLU A 19 3.14 -8.94 -25.13
N GLU A 20 4.38 -9.36 -24.90
CA GLU A 20 4.85 -9.82 -23.59
C GLU A 20 4.72 -8.74 -22.51
N GLN A 21 5.06 -7.49 -22.85
CA GLN A 21 4.92 -6.37 -21.91
C GLN A 21 3.46 -6.04 -21.63
N GLN A 22 2.61 -6.09 -22.65
CA GLN A 22 1.18 -5.86 -22.50
C GLN A 22 0.52 -6.95 -21.67
N GLN A 23 0.84 -8.23 -21.91
CA GLN A 23 0.34 -9.36 -21.14
C GLN A 23 0.80 -9.28 -19.68
N PHE A 24 2.05 -8.92 -19.43
CA PHE A 24 2.54 -8.70 -18.07
C PHE A 24 1.74 -7.58 -17.34
N GLY A 25 1.46 -6.49 -18.05
CA GLY A 25 0.66 -5.39 -17.50
C GLY A 25 -0.79 -5.80 -17.16
N LYS A 26 -1.43 -6.59 -18.03
CA LYS A 26 -2.78 -7.14 -17.81
C LYS A 26 -2.78 -8.13 -16.65
N ALA A 27 -1.87 -9.09 -16.64
CA ALA A 27 -1.75 -10.11 -15.59
C ALA A 27 -1.55 -9.49 -14.18
N LYS A 28 -0.97 -8.30 -14.09
CA LYS A 28 -0.84 -7.58 -12.82
C LYS A 28 -2.20 -7.24 -12.20
N LYS A 29 -3.20 -6.93 -13.02
CA LYS A 29 -4.57 -6.60 -12.57
C LYS A 29 -5.46 -7.84 -12.48
N GLU A 30 -5.40 -8.70 -13.45
CA GLU A 30 -6.26 -9.89 -13.56
C GLU A 30 -5.86 -10.97 -12.55
N GLY A 31 -4.56 -11.09 -12.25
CA GLY A 31 -4.02 -12.05 -11.29
C GLY A 31 -4.06 -11.55 -9.83
N LEU A 32 -5.14 -10.93 -9.39
CA LEU A 32 -5.31 -10.50 -8.01
C LEU A 32 -5.97 -11.59 -7.17
N ASN A 33 -5.40 -11.84 -5.98
CA ASN A 33 -6.02 -12.70 -4.98
C ASN A 33 -7.36 -12.11 -4.51
N GLN A 34 -8.33 -12.98 -4.15
CA GLN A 34 -9.65 -12.56 -3.68
C GLN A 34 -9.56 -11.57 -2.50
N LYS A 35 -8.63 -11.79 -1.57
CA LYS A 35 -8.38 -10.85 -0.46
C LYS A 35 -7.95 -9.45 -0.90
N CYS A 36 -7.36 -9.32 -2.10
CA CYS A 36 -7.04 -8.02 -2.67
C CYS A 36 -8.28 -7.35 -3.24
N LEU A 37 -9.16 -8.13 -3.92
CA LEU A 37 -10.40 -7.62 -4.52
C LEU A 37 -11.36 -7.08 -3.45
N GLU A 38 -11.39 -7.69 -2.28
CA GLU A 38 -12.21 -7.28 -1.13
C GLU A 38 -11.53 -6.23 -0.22
N CYS A 39 -10.33 -5.78 -0.58
CA CYS A 39 -9.52 -4.92 0.29
C CYS A 39 -9.83 -3.44 0.08
N ASN A 40 -10.13 -2.71 1.16
CA ASN A 40 -10.36 -1.26 1.13
C ASN A 40 -9.15 -0.47 0.61
N TYR A 41 -7.96 -1.05 0.66
CA TYR A 41 -6.72 -0.42 0.20
C TYR A 41 -6.29 -0.86 -1.20
N LEU A 42 -7.14 -1.58 -1.95
CA LEU A 42 -6.80 -2.04 -3.30
C LEU A 42 -6.40 -0.88 -4.21
N PHE A 43 -7.09 0.25 -4.09
CA PHE A 43 -6.81 1.46 -4.88
C PHE A 43 -5.35 1.95 -4.72
N PHE A 44 -4.81 1.90 -3.51
CA PHE A 44 -3.43 2.33 -3.24
C PHE A 44 -2.42 1.22 -3.54
N CYS A 45 -2.72 0.00 -3.11
CA CYS A 45 -1.79 -1.13 -3.13
C CYS A 45 -1.72 -1.83 -4.50
N SER A 46 -2.87 -1.93 -5.20
CA SER A 46 -3.03 -2.69 -6.45
C SER A 46 -2.45 -4.12 -6.38
N GLY A 47 -2.54 -4.75 -5.19
CA GLY A 47 -1.96 -6.08 -4.93
C GLY A 47 -0.43 -6.10 -4.80
N GLY A 48 0.21 -4.94 -4.78
CA GLY A 48 1.66 -4.79 -4.71
C GLY A 48 2.40 -5.34 -5.94
N CYS A 49 3.72 -5.43 -5.84
CA CYS A 49 4.56 -5.94 -6.92
C CYS A 49 4.29 -7.44 -7.16
N PRO A 50 4.07 -7.89 -8.41
CA PRO A 50 3.88 -9.30 -8.72
C PRO A 50 5.02 -10.21 -8.23
N LYS A 51 6.25 -9.73 -8.24
CA LYS A 51 7.43 -10.43 -7.69
C LYS A 51 7.22 -10.87 -6.25
N ASN A 52 6.50 -10.09 -5.46
CA ASN A 52 6.28 -10.33 -4.04
C ASN A 52 4.99 -11.11 -3.75
N ARG A 53 4.25 -11.52 -4.76
CA ARG A 53 3.04 -12.35 -4.63
C ARG A 53 3.44 -13.82 -4.53
N ILE A 54 3.90 -14.23 -3.36
CA ILE A 54 4.46 -15.57 -3.12
C ILE A 54 3.68 -16.39 -2.09
N LEU A 55 2.76 -15.74 -1.31
CA LEU A 55 1.97 -16.45 -0.30
C LEU A 55 0.82 -17.18 -0.96
N ASP A 56 0.82 -18.50 -0.83
CA ASP A 56 -0.31 -19.35 -1.13
C ASP A 56 -1.34 -19.25 0.00
N LYS A 57 -2.56 -18.88 -0.34
CA LYS A 57 -3.69 -18.78 0.60
C LYS A 57 -4.90 -19.57 0.09
N GLY A 58 -4.65 -20.62 -0.68
CA GLY A 58 -5.68 -21.55 -1.14
C GLY A 58 -6.52 -21.07 -2.32
N ASN A 59 -6.11 -20.00 -3.00
CA ASN A 59 -6.75 -19.48 -4.20
C ASN A 59 -5.76 -19.59 -5.38
N ASP A 60 -6.26 -19.51 -6.61
CA ASP A 60 -5.44 -19.60 -7.84
C ASP A 60 -4.35 -18.53 -7.93
N TYR A 61 -4.54 -17.39 -7.27
CA TYR A 61 -3.59 -16.29 -7.27
C TYR A 61 -2.94 -16.05 -5.90
N ARG A 62 -1.62 -15.90 -5.92
CA ARG A 62 -0.81 -15.69 -4.71
C ARG A 62 -0.95 -14.28 -4.14
N LEU A 63 -0.96 -14.19 -2.82
CA LEU A 63 -0.98 -12.93 -2.10
C LEU A 63 0.44 -12.38 -1.92
N ASN A 64 0.56 -11.05 -1.93
CA ASN A 64 1.81 -10.38 -1.63
C ASN A 64 2.20 -10.64 -0.16
N TYR A 65 3.45 -11.05 0.07
CA TYR A 65 3.93 -11.35 1.43
C TYR A 65 3.99 -10.12 2.36
N LEU A 66 4.05 -8.91 1.79
CA LEU A 66 4.01 -7.65 2.53
C LEU A 66 2.58 -7.16 2.80
N CYS A 67 1.54 -7.94 2.46
CA CYS A 67 0.14 -7.50 2.51
C CYS A 67 -0.26 -6.96 3.89
N ASP A 68 0.10 -7.65 4.96
CA ASP A 68 -0.28 -7.25 6.32
C ASP A 68 0.47 -5.96 6.74
N GLY A 69 1.74 -5.83 6.35
CA GLY A 69 2.52 -4.60 6.56
C GLY A 69 1.94 -3.41 5.79
N TYR A 70 1.51 -3.60 4.54
CA TYR A 70 0.84 -2.55 3.77
C TYR A 70 -0.49 -2.14 4.40
N LYS A 71 -1.30 -3.08 4.87
CA LYS A 71 -2.56 -2.77 5.56
C LYS A 71 -2.31 -1.95 6.82
N LEU A 72 -1.32 -2.34 7.62
CA LEU A 72 -0.92 -1.59 8.81
C LEU A 72 -0.48 -0.17 8.47
N PHE A 73 0.37 -0.02 7.46
CA PHE A 73 0.85 1.28 6.99
C PHE A 73 -0.29 2.17 6.49
N PHE A 74 -1.15 1.66 5.60
CA PHE A 74 -2.27 2.43 5.06
C PHE A 74 -3.27 2.82 6.14
N ASN A 75 -3.58 1.91 7.06
CA ASN A 75 -4.44 2.24 8.21
C ASN A 75 -3.84 3.34 9.08
N TYR A 76 -2.52 3.33 9.24
CA TYR A 76 -1.82 4.38 9.99
C TYR A 76 -1.91 5.74 9.31
N ILE A 77 -1.65 5.81 8.00
CA ILE A 77 -1.60 7.08 7.28
C ILE A 77 -2.97 7.62 6.88
N ASP A 78 -4.04 6.82 6.91
CA ASP A 78 -5.36 7.16 6.38
C ASP A 78 -5.93 8.46 6.97
N VAL A 79 -5.82 8.63 8.29
CA VAL A 79 -6.24 9.86 8.99
C VAL A 79 -5.52 11.10 8.48
N PHE A 80 -4.23 10.98 8.17
CA PHE A 80 -3.42 12.08 7.64
C PHE A 80 -3.79 12.38 6.19
N MET A 81 -4.03 11.34 5.40
CA MET A 81 -4.41 11.47 3.99
C MET A 81 -5.80 12.08 3.83
N ASP A 82 -6.77 11.73 4.68
CA ASP A 82 -8.09 12.35 4.67
C ASP A 82 -7.99 13.88 4.94
N LYS A 83 -7.24 14.28 5.97
CA LYS A 83 -7.04 15.71 6.25
C LYS A 83 -6.31 16.44 5.13
N LEU A 84 -5.26 15.84 4.56
CA LEU A 84 -4.56 16.40 3.42
C LEU A 84 -5.50 16.58 2.22
N SER A 85 -6.31 15.58 1.92
CA SER A 85 -7.32 15.63 0.86
C SER A 85 -8.28 16.80 1.04
N ARG A 86 -8.78 17.03 2.27
CA ARG A 86 -9.65 18.18 2.59
C ARG A 86 -8.96 19.52 2.36
N LEU A 87 -7.68 19.65 2.74
CA LEU A 87 -6.91 20.87 2.47
C LEU A 87 -6.74 21.12 0.97
N VAL A 88 -6.38 20.08 0.21
CA VAL A 88 -6.20 20.17 -1.25
C VAL A 88 -7.52 20.55 -1.94
N LYS A 89 -8.62 19.89 -1.58
CA LYS A 89 -9.97 20.23 -2.12
C LYS A 89 -10.38 21.68 -1.79
N ALA A 90 -10.01 22.17 -0.61
CA ALA A 90 -10.24 23.55 -0.19
C ALA A 90 -9.21 24.55 -0.77
N LYS A 91 -8.33 24.12 -1.69
CA LYS A 91 -7.24 24.93 -2.28
C LYS A 91 -6.33 25.60 -1.22
N LYS A 92 -6.21 24.98 -0.05
CA LYS A 92 -5.33 25.45 1.01
C LYS A 92 -3.93 24.84 0.88
N PRO A 93 -2.88 25.59 1.24
CA PRO A 93 -1.51 25.10 1.08
C PRO A 93 -1.24 23.88 2.01
N PRO A 94 -0.63 22.80 1.48
CA PRO A 94 -0.32 21.57 2.24
C PRO A 94 0.52 21.79 3.51
N LYS A 95 1.29 22.90 3.57
CA LYS A 95 2.08 23.27 4.76
C LYS A 95 1.25 23.40 6.04
N LEU A 96 -0.04 23.69 5.92
CA LEU A 96 -0.96 23.75 7.06
C LEU A 96 -1.13 22.36 7.71
N MET A 97 -0.89 21.29 6.96
CA MET A 97 -0.94 19.93 7.46
C MET A 97 0.05 19.67 8.61
N ARG A 98 1.18 20.37 8.63
CA ARG A 98 2.23 20.14 9.65
C ARG A 98 1.72 20.32 11.08
N LYS A 99 0.94 21.37 11.35
CA LYS A 99 0.36 21.62 12.68
C LYS A 99 -0.70 20.58 13.03
N GLU A 100 -1.52 20.24 12.06
CA GLU A 100 -2.56 19.21 12.20
C GLU A 100 -1.94 17.83 12.48
N MET A 101 -0.87 17.48 11.76
CA MET A 101 -0.13 16.24 11.98
C MET A 101 0.44 16.15 13.39
N GLN A 102 1.04 17.22 13.89
CA GLN A 102 1.58 17.25 15.24
C GLN A 102 0.48 16.97 16.28
N LYS A 103 -0.69 17.60 16.12
CA LYS A 103 -1.83 17.39 17.01
C LYS A 103 -2.34 15.94 16.93
N ILE A 104 -2.57 15.42 15.73
CA ILE A 104 -3.01 14.03 15.54
C ILE A 104 -2.00 13.05 16.13
N TYR A 105 -0.71 13.32 15.95
CA TYR A 105 0.35 12.50 16.52
C TYR A 105 0.29 12.49 18.03
N GLN A 106 0.17 13.66 18.67
CA GLN A 106 0.05 13.78 20.12
C GLN A 106 -1.20 13.07 20.65
N ASP A 107 -2.36 13.28 20.03
CA ASP A 107 -3.63 12.70 20.47
C ASP A 107 -3.65 11.15 20.27
N LYS A 108 -3.07 10.66 19.18
CA LYS A 108 -3.10 9.23 18.83
C LYS A 108 -1.97 8.42 19.49
N TRP A 109 -0.82 9.04 19.76
CA TRP A 109 0.40 8.36 20.18
C TRP A 109 0.89 8.72 21.57
N ASN A 110 0.21 9.65 22.26
CA ASN A 110 0.47 9.87 23.68
C ASN A 110 -0.14 8.74 24.51
N VAL A 111 0.35 7.53 24.24
CA VAL A 111 -0.19 6.28 24.77
C VAL A 111 0.72 5.79 25.87
N GLY A 112 0.18 5.57 27.04
CA GLY A 112 0.88 4.95 28.16
C GLY A 112 1.21 3.48 27.86
N ARG A 113 2.29 2.98 28.49
CA ARG A 113 2.76 1.58 28.30
C ARG A 113 1.67 0.52 28.49
N ASN A 114 0.67 0.81 29.33
CA ASN A 114 -0.41 -0.12 29.69
C ASN A 114 -1.70 0.11 28.91
N ASP A 115 -1.78 1.17 28.12
CA ASP A 115 -2.98 1.50 27.34
C ASP A 115 -3.18 0.54 26.16
N PRO A 116 -4.38 0.47 25.60
CA PRO A 116 -4.64 -0.30 24.39
C PRO A 116 -3.70 0.15 23.26
N CYS A 117 -3.16 -0.82 22.53
CA CYS A 117 -2.25 -0.50 21.44
C CYS A 117 -3.00 0.22 20.30
N PRO A 118 -2.52 1.38 19.82
CA PRO A 118 -3.18 2.14 18.77
C PRO A 118 -3.19 1.43 17.41
N CYS A 119 -2.47 0.32 17.26
CA CYS A 119 -2.54 -0.52 16.05
C CYS A 119 -3.84 -1.33 15.93
N GLY A 120 -4.73 -1.28 16.94
CA GLY A 120 -5.99 -2.00 16.94
C GLY A 120 -5.89 -3.50 17.26
N SER A 121 -4.74 -3.97 17.73
CA SER A 121 -4.52 -5.40 18.06
C SER A 121 -5.26 -5.88 19.33
N GLY A 122 -5.85 -4.97 20.12
CA GLY A 122 -6.45 -5.27 21.42
C GLY A 122 -5.43 -5.56 22.53
N LYS A 123 -4.13 -5.59 22.23
CA LYS A 123 -3.06 -5.81 23.22
C LYS A 123 -2.65 -4.49 23.88
N LYS A 124 -2.02 -4.58 25.06
CA LYS A 124 -1.37 -3.41 25.69
C LYS A 124 -0.20 -2.93 24.84
N TYR A 125 0.02 -1.61 24.75
CA TYR A 125 1.06 -1.01 23.92
C TYR A 125 2.45 -1.63 24.17
N LYS A 126 2.84 -1.80 25.44
CA LYS A 126 4.11 -2.45 25.82
C LYS A 126 4.28 -3.92 25.38
N LYS A 127 3.19 -4.59 24.99
CA LYS A 127 3.20 -5.99 24.53
C LYS A 127 2.93 -6.11 23.03
N CYS A 128 2.95 -5.00 22.30
CA CYS A 128 2.61 -4.96 20.89
C CYS A 128 3.57 -4.11 20.05
N CYS A 129 3.56 -2.78 20.23
CA CYS A 129 4.26 -1.84 19.36
C CYS A 129 5.31 -0.96 20.08
N LEU A 130 5.58 -1.22 21.38
CA LEU A 130 6.61 -0.51 22.14
C LEU A 130 7.98 -1.17 21.98
#